data_310c7dedc972b8f521f43efdce21936f
#
_entry.id   310c7dedc972b8f521f43efdce21936f
#
_cell.length_a   1.000
_cell.length_b   1.000
_cell.length_c   1.000
_cell.angle_alpha   90.00
_cell.angle_beta   90.00
_cell.angle_gamma   90.00
#
_symmetry.space_group_name_H-M   'P 1'
#
loop_
_entity.id
_entity.type
_entity.pdbx_description
1 polymer ?
#
loop_
_entity_poly.entity_id
_entity_poly.type
_entity_poly.pdbx_seq_one_letter_code
_entity_poly.pdbx_strand_id
1 'polypeptide(L)'
;MKLTPKDWLGAAIAVVVAAVFVRLGIWQLDRLHQRRARNAVVTARRSLPAVTVTSAALPVDSVRDRRVTLTGTWDYARERVWGARTYEGVPGVAVLTPLKISSDAAVFVDRGWAPSADALHVDHTALREGDSATVTGLAFAAPRGRGDVDPVRLRDSLPYAVASFIIQPSPSDSPAVRLSDLRRWPASDLGDGPHLSYAIQWFAFAGIVLIGMGALLRKQASSRGVEQPRRATPSSETV
;
A
#
# COMPACT_ATOMS: atom_id res chain seq x y z
N MET A 1 15.99 50.72 4.32
CA MET A 1 16.33 49.49 5.06
C MET A 1 17.54 48.86 4.40
N LYS A 2 18.71 48.81 5.09
CA LYS A 2 19.89 48.13 4.53
C LYS A 2 20.06 46.78 5.20
N LEU A 3 19.73 45.70 4.48
CA LEU A 3 19.99 44.33 4.91
C LEU A 3 21.48 44.04 4.79
N THR A 4 22.05 43.28 5.74
CA THR A 4 23.46 42.87 5.67
C THR A 4 23.60 41.64 4.73
N PRO A 5 24.83 41.35 4.24
CA PRO A 5 25.08 40.14 3.46
C PRO A 5 24.63 38.84 4.16
N LYS A 6 24.72 38.79 5.51
CA LYS A 6 24.24 37.64 6.30
C LYS A 6 22.72 37.51 6.28
N ASP A 7 21.98 38.61 6.28
CA ASP A 7 20.52 38.63 6.18
C ASP A 7 20.07 38.10 4.81
N TRP A 8 20.77 38.50 3.74
CA TRP A 8 20.52 38.00 2.38
C TRP A 8 20.83 36.52 2.24
N LEU A 9 21.94 36.05 2.82
CA LEU A 9 22.28 34.63 2.82
C LEU A 9 21.21 33.81 3.56
N GLY A 10 20.76 34.26 4.75
CA GLY A 10 19.68 33.61 5.48
C GLY A 10 18.37 33.57 4.70
N ALA A 11 18.00 34.66 4.04
CA ALA A 11 16.82 34.73 3.19
C ALA A 11 16.93 33.77 1.99
N ALA A 12 18.08 33.69 1.33
CA ALA A 12 18.31 32.76 0.22
C ALA A 12 18.19 31.31 0.67
N ILE A 13 18.79 30.95 1.82
CA ILE A 13 18.65 29.60 2.40
C ILE A 13 17.18 29.29 2.70
N ALA A 14 16.44 30.21 3.32
CA ALA A 14 15.04 30.01 3.63
C ALA A 14 14.19 29.78 2.37
N VAL A 15 14.44 30.52 1.29
CA VAL A 15 13.76 30.33 0.01
C VAL A 15 14.07 28.96 -0.58
N VAL A 16 15.34 28.52 -0.56
CA VAL A 16 15.72 27.18 -1.04
C VAL A 16 15.03 26.08 -0.22
N VAL A 17 15.05 26.19 1.10
CA VAL A 17 14.38 25.22 1.98
C VAL A 17 12.87 25.19 1.73
N ALA A 18 12.25 26.36 1.60
CA ALA A 18 10.81 26.44 1.29
C ALA A 18 10.51 25.83 -0.09
N ALA A 19 11.35 26.06 -1.11
CA ALA A 19 11.20 25.46 -2.42
C ALA A 19 11.30 23.92 -2.37
N VAL A 20 12.21 23.38 -1.56
CA VAL A 20 12.29 21.92 -1.33
C VAL A 20 11.00 21.40 -0.70
N PHE A 21 10.46 22.06 0.32
CA PHE A 21 9.21 21.65 0.95
C PHE A 21 8.02 21.73 -0.02
N VAL A 22 7.93 22.78 -0.82
CA VAL A 22 6.90 22.88 -1.88
C VAL A 22 7.04 21.72 -2.87
N ARG A 23 8.27 21.39 -3.29
CA ARG A 23 8.52 20.26 -4.21
C ARG A 23 8.09 18.93 -3.63
N LEU A 24 8.33 18.70 -2.33
CA LEU A 24 7.89 17.52 -1.61
C LEU A 24 6.35 17.47 -1.48
N GLY A 25 5.71 18.61 -1.24
CA GLY A 25 4.25 18.72 -1.22
C GLY A 25 3.63 18.34 -2.57
N ILE A 26 4.15 18.87 -3.66
CA ILE A 26 3.71 18.55 -5.03
C ILE A 26 3.92 17.04 -5.31
N TRP A 27 5.08 16.50 -4.96
CA TRP A 27 5.36 15.07 -5.12
C TRP A 27 4.35 14.18 -4.37
N GLN A 28 3.92 14.57 -3.16
CA GLN A 28 2.88 13.84 -2.43
C GLN A 28 1.52 13.91 -3.16
N LEU A 29 1.15 15.05 -3.72
CA LEU A 29 -0.06 15.18 -4.53
C LEU A 29 -0.01 14.30 -5.79
N ASP A 30 1.12 14.22 -6.46
CA ASP A 30 1.30 13.34 -7.61
C ASP A 30 1.13 11.86 -7.21
N ARG A 31 1.66 11.46 -6.04
CA ARG A 31 1.48 10.12 -5.50
C ARG A 31 0.01 9.83 -5.18
N LEU A 32 -0.70 10.80 -4.62
CA LEU A 32 -2.14 10.70 -4.36
C LEU A 32 -2.92 10.47 -5.67
N HIS A 33 -2.65 11.28 -6.69
CA HIS A 33 -3.31 11.15 -8.00
C HIS A 33 -3.04 9.79 -8.65
N GLN A 34 -1.78 9.32 -8.63
CA GLN A 34 -1.42 8.00 -9.15
C GLN A 34 -2.13 6.87 -8.41
N ARG A 35 -2.25 6.98 -7.07
CA ARG A 35 -2.96 5.99 -6.25
C ARG A 35 -4.44 5.98 -6.57
N ARG A 36 -5.10 7.15 -6.65
CA ARG A 36 -6.50 7.28 -7.03
C ARG A 36 -6.80 6.70 -8.41
N ALA A 37 -5.94 6.99 -9.39
CA ALA A 37 -6.09 6.44 -10.74
C ALA A 37 -6.02 4.91 -10.75
N ARG A 38 -5.05 4.31 -10.02
CA ARG A 38 -4.98 2.86 -9.87
C ARG A 38 -6.19 2.29 -9.15
N ASN A 39 -6.61 2.90 -8.05
CA ASN A 39 -7.76 2.46 -7.27
C ASN A 39 -9.05 2.50 -8.11
N ALA A 40 -9.22 3.52 -8.94
CA ALA A 40 -10.38 3.63 -9.85
C ALA A 40 -10.44 2.45 -10.85
N VAL A 41 -9.30 2.06 -11.43
CA VAL A 41 -9.22 0.89 -12.30
C VAL A 41 -9.58 -0.39 -11.55
N VAL A 42 -9.02 -0.60 -10.35
CA VAL A 42 -9.32 -1.79 -9.53
C VAL A 42 -10.79 -1.81 -9.14
N THR A 43 -11.36 -0.69 -8.71
CA THR A 43 -12.78 -0.57 -8.37
C THR A 43 -13.68 -0.92 -9.55
N ALA A 44 -13.37 -0.36 -10.73
CA ALA A 44 -14.12 -0.66 -11.95
C ALA A 44 -14.05 -2.16 -12.32
N ARG A 45 -12.88 -2.80 -12.16
CA ARG A 45 -12.72 -4.25 -12.41
C ARG A 45 -13.50 -5.10 -11.39
N ARG A 46 -13.52 -4.73 -10.12
CA ARG A 46 -14.26 -5.43 -9.06
C ARG A 46 -15.78 -5.32 -9.22
N SER A 47 -16.27 -4.26 -9.84
CA SER A 47 -17.71 -4.06 -10.09
C SER A 47 -18.26 -4.82 -11.30
N LEU A 48 -17.38 -5.35 -12.16
CA LEU A 48 -17.81 -6.19 -13.28
C LEU A 48 -18.45 -7.50 -12.80
N PRO A 49 -19.37 -8.10 -13.58
CA PRO A 49 -19.92 -9.41 -13.29
C PRO A 49 -18.82 -10.46 -13.04
N ALA A 50 -19.06 -11.40 -12.14
CA ALA A 50 -18.09 -12.46 -11.86
C ALA A 50 -17.82 -13.31 -13.10
N VAL A 51 -16.55 -13.69 -13.29
CA VAL A 51 -16.13 -14.59 -14.37
C VAL A 51 -16.13 -16.03 -13.84
N THR A 52 -16.80 -16.94 -14.53
CA THR A 52 -16.66 -18.38 -14.23
C THR A 52 -15.35 -18.88 -14.79
N VAL A 53 -14.51 -19.45 -13.92
CA VAL A 53 -13.22 -20.03 -14.28
C VAL A 53 -13.40 -21.51 -14.59
N THR A 54 -13.22 -21.88 -15.84
CA THR A 54 -13.33 -23.26 -16.32
C THR A 54 -12.01 -23.81 -16.89
N SER A 55 -10.96 -22.99 -16.93
CA SER A 55 -9.66 -23.36 -17.46
C SER A 55 -8.52 -22.70 -16.68
N ALA A 56 -7.45 -23.45 -16.44
CA ALA A 56 -6.20 -22.90 -15.87
C ALA A 56 -5.41 -22.05 -16.89
N ALA A 57 -5.70 -22.15 -18.19
CA ALA A 57 -5.03 -21.40 -19.25
C ALA A 57 -5.54 -19.96 -19.41
N LEU A 58 -6.51 -19.52 -18.62
CA LEU A 58 -7.02 -18.15 -18.66
C LEU A 58 -5.88 -17.16 -18.37
N PRO A 59 -5.67 -16.13 -19.24
CA PRO A 59 -4.66 -15.11 -18.99
C PRO A 59 -4.95 -14.33 -17.72
N VAL A 60 -3.92 -14.12 -16.90
CA VAL A 60 -4.08 -13.40 -15.61
C VAL A 60 -4.68 -12.00 -15.80
N ASP A 61 -4.36 -11.31 -16.88
CA ASP A 61 -4.84 -9.95 -17.14
C ASP A 61 -6.36 -9.89 -17.44
N SER A 62 -6.97 -11.01 -17.89
CA SER A 62 -8.42 -11.08 -18.08
C SER A 62 -9.20 -11.16 -16.75
N VAL A 63 -8.58 -11.68 -15.71
CA VAL A 63 -9.24 -11.95 -14.40
C VAL A 63 -8.67 -11.14 -13.23
N ARG A 64 -7.48 -10.55 -13.37
CA ARG A 64 -6.83 -9.78 -12.28
C ARG A 64 -7.76 -8.71 -11.73
N ASP A 65 -7.88 -8.62 -10.41
CA ASP A 65 -8.73 -7.69 -9.66
C ASP A 65 -10.24 -7.83 -10.00
N ARG A 66 -10.66 -8.93 -10.62
CA ARG A 66 -12.08 -9.24 -10.87
C ARG A 66 -12.60 -10.25 -9.88
N ARG A 67 -13.90 -10.21 -9.66
CA ARG A 67 -14.62 -11.32 -9.02
C ARG A 67 -14.66 -12.50 -9.99
N VAL A 68 -14.32 -13.67 -9.46
CA VAL A 68 -14.34 -14.92 -10.20
C VAL A 68 -15.04 -15.99 -9.37
N THR A 69 -15.68 -16.93 -10.05
CA THR A 69 -16.31 -18.11 -9.43
C THR A 69 -15.74 -19.35 -10.09
N LEU A 70 -15.39 -20.34 -9.28
CA LEU A 70 -14.96 -21.68 -9.75
C LEU A 70 -15.52 -22.75 -8.85
N THR A 71 -15.79 -23.91 -9.44
CA THR A 71 -16.25 -25.12 -8.73
C THR A 71 -15.26 -26.24 -8.97
N GLY A 72 -14.94 -27.00 -7.94
CA GLY A 72 -14.00 -28.09 -8.06
C GLY A 72 -13.84 -28.93 -6.80
N THR A 73 -12.83 -29.79 -6.79
CA THR A 73 -12.46 -30.64 -5.66
C THR A 73 -11.14 -30.19 -5.08
N TRP A 74 -11.04 -30.13 -3.75
CA TRP A 74 -9.80 -29.74 -3.06
C TRP A 74 -8.72 -30.80 -3.20
N ASP A 75 -7.50 -30.42 -3.48
CA ASP A 75 -6.31 -31.27 -3.38
C ASP A 75 -5.49 -30.90 -2.14
N TYR A 76 -5.95 -31.33 -0.99
CA TYR A 76 -5.27 -31.09 0.30
C TYR A 76 -3.89 -31.73 0.38
N ALA A 77 -3.61 -32.78 -0.37
CA ALA A 77 -2.30 -33.43 -0.40
C ALA A 77 -1.23 -32.49 -1.00
N ARG A 78 -1.65 -31.48 -1.77
CA ARG A 78 -0.79 -30.50 -2.41
C ARG A 78 -1.01 -29.09 -1.91
N GLU A 79 -1.65 -28.95 -0.75
CA GLU A 79 -1.77 -27.68 -0.03
C GLU A 79 -0.37 -27.09 0.27
N ARG A 80 -0.27 -25.79 0.23
CA ARG A 80 0.95 -25.03 0.50
C ARG A 80 0.70 -23.99 1.55
N VAL A 81 1.74 -23.70 2.31
CA VAL A 81 1.74 -22.68 3.34
C VAL A 81 2.60 -21.50 2.89
N TRP A 82 2.06 -20.33 2.95
CA TRP A 82 2.81 -19.09 2.73
C TRP A 82 3.09 -18.46 4.09
N GLY A 83 4.29 -18.70 4.60
CA GLY A 83 4.71 -18.29 5.94
C GLY A 83 4.86 -16.79 6.15
N ALA A 84 5.09 -16.42 7.43
CA ALA A 84 5.31 -15.05 7.88
C ALA A 84 4.18 -14.08 7.48
N ARG A 85 2.93 -14.46 7.77
CA ARG A 85 1.74 -13.62 7.59
C ARG A 85 1.21 -13.16 8.93
N THR A 86 0.72 -11.92 8.97
CA THR A 86 0.14 -11.35 10.19
C THR A 86 -1.30 -10.96 9.90
N TYR A 87 -2.20 -11.34 10.78
CA TYR A 87 -3.60 -10.93 10.75
C TYR A 87 -3.95 -10.31 12.10
N GLU A 88 -4.40 -9.05 12.11
CA GLU A 88 -4.71 -8.28 13.33
C GLU A 88 -3.58 -8.28 14.39
N GLY A 89 -2.33 -8.25 13.93
CA GLY A 89 -1.16 -8.26 14.81
C GLY A 89 -0.71 -9.66 15.27
N VAL A 90 -1.48 -10.72 14.96
CA VAL A 90 -1.14 -12.09 15.33
C VAL A 90 -0.35 -12.76 14.19
N PRO A 91 0.82 -13.38 14.49
CA PRO A 91 1.60 -14.11 13.49
C PRO A 91 0.88 -15.41 13.07
N GLY A 92 1.08 -15.79 11.83
CA GLY A 92 0.49 -16.99 11.24
C GLY A 92 0.92 -17.17 9.78
N VAL A 93 0.12 -17.91 9.04
CA VAL A 93 0.40 -18.30 7.66
C VAL A 93 -0.81 -18.08 6.77
N ALA A 94 -0.60 -17.90 5.47
CA ALA A 94 -1.66 -18.06 4.48
C ALA A 94 -1.69 -19.49 3.97
N VAL A 95 -2.89 -20.04 3.78
CA VAL A 95 -3.11 -21.43 3.35
C VAL A 95 -3.58 -21.43 1.90
N LEU A 96 -2.73 -21.96 1.01
CA LEU A 96 -3.00 -22.04 -0.42
C LEU A 96 -3.27 -23.49 -0.82
N THR A 97 -4.50 -23.78 -1.19
CA THR A 97 -4.92 -25.12 -1.58
C THR A 97 -5.31 -25.16 -3.06
N PRO A 98 -4.79 -26.10 -3.85
CA PRO A 98 -5.28 -26.28 -5.22
C PRO A 98 -6.75 -26.72 -5.21
N LEU A 99 -7.60 -26.02 -5.98
CA LEU A 99 -8.94 -26.46 -6.31
C LEU A 99 -8.92 -26.99 -7.75
N LYS A 100 -9.06 -28.30 -7.90
CA LYS A 100 -9.10 -28.96 -9.21
C LYS A 100 -10.43 -28.67 -9.87
N ILE A 101 -10.37 -27.97 -10.99
CA ILE A 101 -11.54 -27.65 -11.84
C ILE A 101 -11.79 -28.73 -12.91
N SER A 102 -10.79 -29.58 -13.17
CA SER A 102 -10.85 -30.77 -14.02
C SER A 102 -9.79 -31.79 -13.58
N SER A 103 -9.67 -32.91 -14.27
CA SER A 103 -8.63 -33.92 -14.00
C SER A 103 -7.21 -33.41 -14.23
N ASP A 104 -7.05 -32.45 -15.13
CA ASP A 104 -5.78 -31.95 -15.65
C ASP A 104 -5.54 -30.45 -15.35
N ALA A 105 -6.45 -29.78 -14.62
CA ALA A 105 -6.34 -28.35 -14.33
C ALA A 105 -6.77 -27.98 -12.91
N ALA A 106 -6.03 -27.08 -12.28
CA ALA A 106 -6.34 -26.53 -10.96
C ALA A 106 -6.02 -25.03 -10.86
N VAL A 107 -6.65 -24.37 -9.90
CA VAL A 107 -6.35 -23.01 -9.49
C VAL A 107 -6.01 -23.00 -8.00
N PHE A 108 -4.93 -22.34 -7.62
CA PHE A 108 -4.65 -22.14 -6.19
C PHE A 108 -5.64 -21.15 -5.59
N VAL A 109 -6.23 -21.54 -4.48
CA VAL A 109 -7.10 -20.70 -3.66
C VAL A 109 -6.35 -20.34 -2.38
N ASP A 110 -6.12 -19.06 -2.14
CA ASP A 110 -5.67 -18.54 -0.85
C ASP A 110 -6.85 -18.57 0.11
N ARG A 111 -7.03 -19.70 0.80
CA ARG A 111 -8.17 -19.94 1.68
C ARG A 111 -8.22 -19.00 2.88
N GLY A 112 -7.11 -18.32 3.15
CA GLY A 112 -7.01 -17.31 4.19
C GLY A 112 -5.87 -17.56 5.15
N TRP A 113 -5.91 -16.85 6.27
CA TRP A 113 -4.92 -16.89 7.33
C TRP A 113 -5.30 -17.95 8.39
N ALA A 114 -4.30 -18.65 8.89
CA ALA A 114 -4.39 -19.52 10.06
C ALA A 114 -3.31 -19.15 11.09
N PRO A 115 -3.61 -19.22 12.41
CA PRO A 115 -2.62 -18.96 13.44
C PRO A 115 -1.52 -20.02 13.39
N SER A 116 -0.28 -19.60 13.61
CA SER A 116 0.89 -20.47 13.63
C SER A 116 1.93 -19.88 14.59
N ALA A 117 2.34 -20.65 15.58
CA ALA A 117 3.27 -20.21 16.61
C ALA A 117 4.67 -19.89 16.04
N ASP A 118 5.09 -20.61 15.01
CA ASP A 118 6.39 -20.41 14.32
C ASP A 118 6.25 -19.68 12.99
N ALA A 119 5.02 -19.27 12.61
CA ALA A 119 4.67 -18.66 11.34
C ALA A 119 5.08 -19.49 10.09
N LEU A 120 5.19 -20.81 10.24
CA LEU A 120 5.60 -21.75 9.19
C LEU A 120 4.71 -22.98 9.09
N HIS A 121 4.22 -23.52 10.22
CA HIS A 121 3.49 -24.78 10.26
C HIS A 121 2.05 -24.60 10.77
N VAL A 122 1.15 -25.41 10.25
CA VAL A 122 -0.27 -25.49 10.68
C VAL A 122 -0.75 -26.94 10.67
N ASP A 123 -1.80 -27.24 11.42
CA ASP A 123 -2.50 -28.50 11.29
C ASP A 123 -3.44 -28.47 10.06
N HIS A 124 -2.95 -28.98 8.96
CA HIS A 124 -3.69 -29.04 7.69
C HIS A 124 -5.02 -29.78 7.81
N THR A 125 -5.13 -30.76 8.73
CA THR A 125 -6.34 -31.55 8.90
C THR A 125 -7.46 -30.73 9.53
N ALA A 126 -7.12 -29.92 10.54
CA ALA A 126 -8.06 -29.02 11.21
C ALA A 126 -8.58 -27.89 10.29
N LEU A 127 -7.87 -27.59 9.19
CA LEU A 127 -8.24 -26.52 8.26
C LEU A 127 -9.06 -27.00 7.05
N ARG A 128 -9.48 -28.27 6.99
CA ARG A 128 -10.28 -28.79 5.87
C ARG A 128 -11.69 -28.22 5.85
N GLU A 129 -12.20 -27.91 4.67
CA GLU A 129 -13.53 -27.32 4.44
C GLU A 129 -14.41 -28.17 3.51
N GLY A 130 -14.31 -29.51 3.66
CA GLY A 130 -15.00 -30.50 2.80
C GLY A 130 -14.15 -30.94 1.62
N ASP A 131 -14.69 -31.76 0.74
CA ASP A 131 -13.95 -32.36 -0.39
C ASP A 131 -14.07 -31.52 -1.67
N SER A 132 -15.18 -30.81 -1.83
CA SER A 132 -15.45 -29.94 -2.99
C SER A 132 -16.01 -28.61 -2.55
N ALA A 133 -15.86 -27.60 -3.40
CA ALA A 133 -16.40 -26.27 -3.14
C ALA A 133 -16.73 -25.51 -4.43
N THR A 134 -17.69 -24.60 -4.30
CA THR A 134 -17.83 -23.46 -5.22
C THR A 134 -17.30 -22.23 -4.49
N VAL A 135 -16.21 -21.68 -5.03
CA VAL A 135 -15.51 -20.55 -4.44
C VAL A 135 -15.76 -19.31 -5.27
N THR A 136 -16.18 -18.22 -4.61
CA THR A 136 -16.26 -16.89 -5.20
C THR A 136 -15.31 -15.96 -4.47
N GLY A 137 -14.48 -15.24 -5.22
CA GLY A 137 -13.47 -14.34 -4.65
C GLY A 137 -12.81 -13.43 -5.68
N LEU A 138 -11.79 -12.74 -5.27
CA LEU A 138 -10.98 -11.88 -6.14
C LEU A 138 -9.80 -12.66 -6.71
N ALA A 139 -9.54 -12.50 -8.00
CA ALA A 139 -8.36 -13.08 -8.64
C ALA A 139 -7.17 -12.12 -8.57
N PHE A 140 -6.01 -12.65 -8.21
CA PHE A 140 -4.73 -11.95 -8.15
C PHE A 140 -3.68 -12.69 -8.97
N ALA A 141 -2.68 -11.97 -9.46
CA ALA A 141 -1.52 -12.64 -10.07
C ALA A 141 -0.86 -13.56 -9.04
N ALA A 142 -0.53 -14.77 -9.44
CA ALA A 142 0.16 -15.71 -8.57
C ALA A 142 1.55 -15.16 -8.18
N PRO A 143 1.99 -15.39 -6.94
CA PRO A 143 3.30 -14.92 -6.48
C PRO A 143 4.41 -15.58 -7.30
N ARG A 144 5.36 -14.78 -7.77
CA ARG A 144 6.54 -15.25 -8.49
C ARG A 144 7.78 -15.22 -7.60
N GLY A 145 8.68 -16.20 -7.81
CA GLY A 145 9.94 -16.26 -7.08
C GLY A 145 9.85 -16.75 -5.64
N ARG A 146 8.68 -17.10 -5.15
CA ARG A 146 8.46 -17.71 -3.83
C ARG A 146 8.19 -19.20 -4.02
N GLY A 147 9.22 -20.04 -3.83
CA GLY A 147 9.33 -21.43 -4.20
C GLY A 147 8.08 -22.30 -4.08
N ASP A 148 7.45 -22.28 -2.92
CA ASP A 148 6.36 -23.23 -2.60
C ASP A 148 4.99 -22.84 -3.17
N VAL A 149 4.83 -21.61 -3.70
CA VAL A 149 3.55 -21.10 -4.20
C VAL A 149 3.66 -20.45 -5.59
N ASP A 150 4.80 -20.53 -6.25
CA ASP A 150 5.01 -20.05 -7.61
C ASP A 150 4.51 -21.09 -8.63
N PRO A 151 3.42 -20.85 -9.38
CA PRO A 151 2.86 -21.81 -10.31
C PRO A 151 3.85 -22.25 -11.39
N VAL A 152 4.80 -21.39 -11.77
CA VAL A 152 5.81 -21.72 -12.78
C VAL A 152 6.77 -22.78 -12.23
N ARG A 153 7.18 -22.67 -10.96
CA ARG A 153 8.05 -23.65 -10.30
C ARG A 153 7.33 -24.93 -9.93
N LEU A 154 6.02 -24.85 -9.69
CA LEU A 154 5.20 -26.00 -9.33
C LEU A 154 4.76 -26.83 -10.54
N ARG A 155 4.93 -26.32 -11.78
CA ARG A 155 4.47 -26.96 -13.02
C ARG A 155 4.91 -28.42 -13.13
N ASP A 156 6.18 -28.70 -12.82
CA ASP A 156 6.77 -30.04 -13.00
C ASP A 156 6.56 -30.94 -11.76
N SER A 157 6.05 -30.40 -10.65
CA SER A 157 5.81 -31.13 -9.41
C SER A 157 4.33 -31.50 -9.18
N LEU A 158 3.43 -31.00 -10.04
CA LEU A 158 2.00 -31.24 -9.96
C LEU A 158 1.52 -32.07 -11.15
N PRO A 159 0.57 -33.02 -10.95
CA PRO A 159 0.07 -33.89 -12.02
C PRO A 159 -0.97 -33.18 -12.93
N TYR A 160 -1.16 -31.88 -12.78
CA TYR A 160 -2.12 -31.06 -13.51
C TYR A 160 -1.56 -29.66 -13.75
N ALA A 161 -2.09 -28.97 -14.77
CA ALA A 161 -1.75 -27.58 -15.05
C ALA A 161 -2.31 -26.65 -13.98
N VAL A 162 -1.55 -25.62 -13.60
CA VAL A 162 -1.94 -24.62 -12.60
C VAL A 162 -2.08 -23.25 -13.24
N ALA A 163 -3.13 -22.54 -12.87
CA ALA A 163 -3.37 -21.18 -13.35
C ALA A 163 -2.25 -20.21 -12.91
N SER A 164 -1.98 -19.19 -13.73
CA SER A 164 -1.02 -18.11 -13.44
C SER A 164 -1.56 -17.05 -12.45
N PHE A 165 -2.72 -17.32 -11.86
CA PHE A 165 -3.38 -16.48 -10.87
C PHE A 165 -3.85 -17.33 -9.69
N ILE A 166 -4.05 -16.67 -8.56
CA ILE A 166 -4.65 -17.25 -7.35
C ILE A 166 -5.99 -16.58 -7.09
N ILE A 167 -6.86 -17.26 -6.37
CA ILE A 167 -8.15 -16.72 -5.95
C ILE A 167 -8.15 -16.55 -4.45
N GLN A 168 -8.53 -15.37 -3.99
CA GLN A 168 -8.75 -15.05 -2.59
C GLN A 168 -10.26 -15.00 -2.34
N PRO A 169 -10.83 -15.97 -1.63
CA PRO A 169 -12.26 -16.00 -1.31
C PRO A 169 -12.68 -14.75 -0.54
N SER A 170 -13.83 -14.20 -0.93
CA SER A 170 -14.44 -13.11 -0.18
C SER A 170 -15.10 -13.64 1.09
N PRO A 171 -14.92 -13.02 2.25
CA PRO A 171 -15.59 -13.40 3.48
C PRO A 171 -17.13 -13.41 3.36
N SER A 172 -17.69 -12.53 2.54
CA SER A 172 -19.13 -12.42 2.32
C SER A 172 -19.69 -13.49 1.37
N ASP A 173 -18.92 -13.84 0.32
CA ASP A 173 -19.39 -14.75 -0.73
C ASP A 173 -19.01 -16.21 -0.45
N SER A 174 -17.90 -16.41 0.22
CA SER A 174 -17.34 -17.73 0.57
C SER A 174 -16.76 -17.69 1.98
N PRO A 175 -17.61 -17.62 3.01
CA PRO A 175 -17.15 -17.58 4.40
C PRO A 175 -16.38 -18.86 4.75
N ALA A 176 -15.41 -18.76 5.66
CA ALA A 176 -14.73 -19.93 6.19
C ALA A 176 -15.71 -20.80 7.00
N VAL A 177 -15.46 -22.10 7.03
CA VAL A 177 -16.25 -23.04 7.86
C VAL A 177 -16.05 -22.67 9.34
N ARG A 178 -17.13 -22.55 10.09
CA ARG A 178 -17.14 -22.06 11.49
C ARG A 178 -16.25 -22.84 12.46
N LEU A 179 -15.94 -24.09 12.18
CA LEU A 179 -15.13 -24.96 13.03
C LEU A 179 -13.64 -24.89 12.74
N SER A 180 -13.21 -24.15 11.70
CA SER A 180 -11.80 -23.97 11.39
C SER A 180 -11.27 -22.66 11.95
N ASP A 181 -10.00 -22.64 12.37
CA ASP A 181 -9.28 -21.41 12.76
C ASP A 181 -8.91 -20.54 11.56
N LEU A 182 -9.35 -20.93 10.36
CA LEU A 182 -9.08 -20.23 9.12
C LEU A 182 -9.85 -18.91 9.07
N ARG A 183 -9.16 -17.83 8.81
CA ARG A 183 -9.74 -16.48 8.64
C ARG A 183 -9.58 -16.03 7.19
N ARG A 184 -10.69 -15.74 6.52
CA ARG A 184 -10.64 -15.12 5.18
C ARG A 184 -9.98 -13.76 5.24
N TRP A 185 -9.15 -13.48 4.25
CA TRP A 185 -8.57 -12.14 4.14
C TRP A 185 -9.66 -11.10 3.86
N PRO A 186 -9.63 -9.96 4.53
CA PRO A 186 -10.50 -8.84 4.14
C PRO A 186 -10.14 -8.36 2.74
N ALA A 187 -11.10 -7.80 2.04
CA ALA A 187 -10.82 -7.14 0.77
C ALA A 187 -9.78 -6.03 0.98
N SER A 188 -8.80 -5.96 0.07
CA SER A 188 -7.75 -4.93 0.14
C SER A 188 -8.38 -3.54 0.16
N ASP A 189 -7.98 -2.72 1.13
CA ASP A 189 -8.38 -1.32 1.21
C ASP A 189 -7.84 -0.53 0.02
N LEU A 190 -8.74 0.17 -0.67
CA LEU A 190 -8.44 1.07 -1.78
C LEU A 190 -8.40 2.54 -1.33
N GLY A 191 -8.08 2.79 -0.06
CA GLY A 191 -7.93 4.14 0.47
C GLY A 191 -6.82 4.95 -0.19
N ASP A 192 -6.92 6.27 -0.06
CA ASP A 192 -5.96 7.25 -0.63
C ASP A 192 -4.57 7.16 0.01
N GLY A 193 -4.47 6.54 1.20
CA GLY A 193 -3.26 6.57 2.02
C GLY A 193 -3.01 7.98 2.62
N PRO A 194 -1.88 8.18 3.28
CA PRO A 194 -1.60 9.43 4.02
C PRO A 194 -1.05 10.56 3.14
N HIS A 195 -1.09 10.43 1.80
CA HIS A 195 -0.44 11.37 0.88
C HIS A 195 -0.96 12.80 1.00
N LEU A 196 -2.27 12.99 1.20
CA LEU A 196 -2.85 14.33 1.34
C LEU A 196 -2.37 15.03 2.62
N SER A 197 -2.36 14.32 3.74
CA SER A 197 -1.89 14.89 5.02
C SER A 197 -0.41 15.27 4.97
N TYR A 198 0.41 14.44 4.36
CA TYR A 198 1.83 14.78 4.13
C TYR A 198 2.01 15.97 3.19
N ALA A 199 1.21 16.10 2.13
CA ALA A 199 1.27 17.27 1.25
C ALA A 199 0.97 18.57 2.03
N ILE A 200 -0.08 18.55 2.84
CA ILE A 200 -0.45 19.69 3.71
C ILE A 200 0.70 20.03 4.67
N GLN A 201 1.32 19.04 5.29
CA GLN A 201 2.46 19.26 6.21
C GLN A 201 3.64 19.91 5.49
N TRP A 202 3.99 19.46 4.30
CA TRP A 202 5.10 20.04 3.54
C TRP A 202 4.83 21.49 3.15
N PHE A 203 3.63 21.82 2.70
CA PHE A 203 3.25 23.20 2.39
C PHE A 203 3.21 24.08 3.65
N ALA A 204 2.75 23.53 4.78
CA ALA A 204 2.79 24.24 6.05
C ALA A 204 4.23 24.55 6.49
N PHE A 205 5.17 23.61 6.35
CA PHE A 205 6.58 23.84 6.66
C PHE A 205 7.19 24.90 5.75
N ALA A 206 6.87 24.92 4.46
CA ALA A 206 7.29 25.99 3.56
C ALA A 206 6.79 27.34 4.05
N GLY A 207 5.52 27.45 4.42
CA GLY A 207 4.92 28.66 4.98
C GLY A 207 5.59 29.12 6.27
N ILE A 208 5.83 28.21 7.22
CA ILE A 208 6.51 28.49 8.49
C ILE A 208 7.91 29.07 8.27
N VAL A 209 8.69 28.47 7.37
CA VAL A 209 10.05 28.93 7.04
C VAL A 209 10.02 30.35 6.49
N LEU A 210 9.12 30.64 5.53
CA LEU A 210 9.03 31.97 4.90
C LEU A 210 8.50 33.01 5.87
N ILE A 211 7.48 32.71 6.66
CA ILE A 211 6.91 33.64 7.65
C ILE A 211 7.94 33.88 8.76
N GLY A 212 8.60 32.85 9.26
CA GLY A 212 9.64 32.96 10.29
C GLY A 212 10.81 33.81 9.83
N MET A 213 11.30 33.61 8.60
CA MET A 213 12.34 34.42 8.01
C MET A 213 11.90 35.89 7.84
N GLY A 214 10.68 36.13 7.36
CA GLY A 214 10.12 37.47 7.23
C GLY A 214 10.02 38.21 8.59
N ALA A 215 9.57 37.50 9.63
CA ALA A 215 9.52 38.06 11.00
C ALA A 215 10.91 38.38 11.54
N LEU A 216 11.89 37.51 11.32
CA LEU A 216 13.28 37.75 11.73
C LEU A 216 13.89 39.00 11.04
N LEU A 217 13.72 39.10 9.74
CA LEU A 217 14.21 40.25 8.97
C LEU A 217 13.56 41.56 9.43
N ARG A 218 12.25 41.56 9.73
CA ARG A 218 11.54 42.72 10.28
C ARG A 218 12.11 43.14 11.64
N LYS A 219 12.30 42.17 12.56
CA LYS A 219 12.86 42.42 13.88
C LYS A 219 14.26 43.02 13.80
N GLN A 220 15.14 42.50 12.96
CA GLN A 220 16.49 43.00 12.78
C GLN A 220 16.50 44.42 12.18
N ALA A 221 15.58 44.68 11.25
CA ALA A 221 15.44 46.03 10.68
C ALA A 221 15.01 47.07 11.72
N SER A 222 14.08 46.71 12.62
CA SER A 222 13.59 47.57 13.70
C SER A 222 14.69 47.85 14.74
N SER A 223 15.45 46.82 15.17
CA SER A 223 16.54 47.00 16.15
C SER A 223 17.64 47.90 15.68
N ARG A 224 18.02 47.87 14.38
CA ARG A 224 19.05 48.73 13.78
C ARG A 224 18.57 50.17 13.57
N GLY A 225 17.26 50.40 13.49
CA GLY A 225 16.69 51.75 13.38
C GLY A 225 16.73 52.54 14.69
N VAL A 226 16.79 51.85 15.83
CA VAL A 226 16.83 52.47 17.17
C VAL A 226 18.26 52.89 17.57
N GLU A 227 19.28 52.31 16.96
CA GLU A 227 20.69 52.47 17.35
C GLU A 227 21.44 53.63 16.64
N GLN A 228 20.74 54.49 15.86
CA GLN A 228 21.36 55.72 15.34
C GLN A 228 21.28 56.82 16.41
N PRO A 229 22.42 57.16 17.09
CA PRO A 229 22.43 58.29 17.99
C PRO A 229 22.19 59.58 17.19
N ARG A 230 21.30 60.45 17.71
CA ARG A 230 21.18 61.83 17.25
C ARG A 230 22.61 62.42 17.24
N ARG A 231 23.17 62.72 16.07
CA ARG A 231 24.34 63.54 15.96
C ARG A 231 24.03 64.87 16.65
N ALA A 232 24.73 65.11 17.76
CA ALA A 232 24.69 66.33 18.45
C ALA A 232 25.18 67.46 17.44
N THR A 233 24.34 68.44 17.24
CA THR A 233 24.74 69.70 16.55
C THR A 233 25.77 70.39 17.41
N PRO A 234 26.94 70.76 16.88
CA PRO A 234 27.89 71.61 17.62
C PRO A 234 27.26 72.95 17.84
N SER A 235 27.17 73.38 19.12
CA SER A 235 26.82 74.76 19.52
C SER A 235 27.90 75.71 19.01
N SER A 236 27.52 76.58 18.13
CA SER A 236 28.35 77.77 17.79
C SER A 236 28.32 78.76 18.93
N GLU A 237 29.32 78.73 19.78
CA GLU A 237 29.63 79.90 20.65
C GLU A 237 30.34 80.96 19.81
N THR A 238 29.71 82.14 19.69
CA THR A 238 30.26 83.35 19.16
C THR A 238 30.68 84.24 20.34
N VAL A 239 31.94 84.64 20.35
CA VAL A 239 32.43 85.86 21.06
C VAL A 239 32.80 86.90 20.06
#